data_6c6ce97415efd42df59ffd05369268dd
#
_entry.id   6c6ce97415efd42df59ffd05369268dd
#
_cell.length_a   1.000
_cell.length_b   1.000
_cell.length_c   1.000
_cell.angle_alpha   90.00
_cell.angle_beta   90.00
_cell.angle_gamma   90.00
#
_symmetry.space_group_name_H-M   'P 1'
#
loop_
_entity.id
_entity.type
_entity.pdbx_description
1 polymer ?
#
loop_
_entity_poly.entity_id
_entity_poly.type
_entity_poly.pdbx_seq_one_letter_code
_entity_poly.pdbx_strand_id
1 'polypeptide(L)'
;MSGGEWSRREVEALIDAGFPYIAGCKPRFNYQSLLAEALGEKLADAAQLQQVAEADADSPIVVPEVDDILAVLSDPPSRPREPDRIAETRRIPIRLATNYIEREARNRSLGAAGELFALNYERARLIHGGQERLAARIEHTSKVRGDFAGYDILSFDVSGAERLIEVKTTKYGAETPFFVSRNEVSTSEREAGFYHVYRLHSFRQSPKLFTISGAISTSCQLSPASFLALPR
;
A
#
# COMPACT_ATOMS: atom_id res chain seq x y z
N MET A 1 9.63 27.16 -16.65
CA MET A 1 10.09 26.74 -15.30
C MET A 1 10.50 25.29 -15.43
N SER A 2 11.82 25.03 -15.37
CA SER A 2 12.37 23.68 -15.48
C SER A 2 11.96 22.89 -14.23
N GLY A 3 11.15 21.86 -14.39
CA GLY A 3 10.84 20.90 -13.32
C GLY A 3 12.15 20.21 -12.92
N GLY A 4 12.71 20.61 -11.78
CA GLY A 4 13.86 19.93 -11.21
C GLY A 4 13.44 18.49 -10.85
N GLU A 5 14.15 17.52 -11.38
CA GLU A 5 13.99 16.12 -10.98
C GLU A 5 14.39 16.00 -9.49
N TRP A 6 13.48 15.46 -8.69
CA TRP A 6 13.74 15.15 -7.29
C TRP A 6 14.81 14.06 -7.19
N SER A 7 15.81 14.28 -6.34
CA SER A 7 16.78 13.22 -6.06
C SER A 7 16.13 12.08 -5.28
N ARG A 8 16.68 10.86 -5.38
CA ARG A 8 16.19 9.71 -4.63
C ARG A 8 16.14 9.94 -3.12
N ARG A 9 17.06 10.74 -2.56
CA ARG A 9 17.10 11.09 -1.14
C ARG A 9 15.99 12.05 -0.73
N GLU A 10 15.64 12.99 -1.59
CA GLU A 10 14.52 13.92 -1.36
C GLU A 10 13.18 13.17 -1.37
N VAL A 11 13.02 12.20 -2.28
CA VAL A 11 11.80 11.37 -2.34
C VAL A 11 11.63 10.54 -1.06
N GLU A 12 12.70 9.98 -0.52
CA GLU A 12 12.64 9.23 0.73
C GLU A 12 12.28 10.09 1.93
N ALA A 13 12.91 11.25 2.02
CA ALA A 13 12.57 12.21 3.06
C ALA A 13 11.11 12.64 2.98
N LEU A 14 10.55 12.78 1.77
CA LEU A 14 9.14 13.08 1.55
C LEU A 14 8.23 11.93 1.98
N ILE A 15 8.58 10.68 1.68
CA ILE A 15 7.83 9.49 2.12
C ILE A 15 7.84 9.36 3.64
N ASP A 16 9.00 9.54 4.28
CA ASP A 16 9.11 9.51 5.75
C ASP A 16 8.34 10.66 6.41
N ALA A 17 8.17 11.76 5.69
CA ALA A 17 7.33 12.90 6.08
C ALA A 17 5.83 12.66 5.83
N GLY A 18 5.44 11.53 5.22
CA GLY A 18 4.07 11.21 4.90
C GLY A 18 3.57 11.80 3.58
N PHE A 19 4.46 12.27 2.70
CA PHE A 19 4.09 12.63 1.34
C PHE A 19 4.02 11.42 0.43
N PRO A 20 3.15 11.46 -0.60
CA PRO A 20 3.04 10.38 -1.56
C PRO A 20 4.32 10.22 -2.39
N TYR A 21 4.61 8.97 -2.73
CA TYR A 21 5.70 8.62 -3.62
C TYR A 21 5.52 9.20 -5.03
N ILE A 22 6.55 9.85 -5.52
CA ILE A 22 6.57 10.39 -6.88
C ILE A 22 7.10 9.33 -7.84
N ALA A 23 6.29 8.93 -8.82
CA ALA A 23 6.65 7.91 -9.80
C ALA A 23 7.94 8.27 -10.56
N GLY A 24 8.84 7.30 -10.74
CA GLY A 24 10.13 7.45 -11.43
C GLY A 24 11.34 7.66 -10.53
N CYS A 25 11.16 7.98 -9.25
CA CYS A 25 12.24 8.11 -8.28
C CYS A 25 12.26 6.92 -7.33
N LYS A 26 13.30 6.07 -7.39
CA LYS A 26 13.44 4.97 -6.43
C LYS A 26 13.95 5.47 -5.08
N PRO A 27 13.27 5.20 -3.95
CA PRO A 27 13.70 5.63 -2.62
C PRO A 27 15.09 5.10 -2.23
N ARG A 28 15.84 5.90 -1.45
CA ARG A 28 17.06 5.51 -0.74
C ARG A 28 16.97 5.96 0.70
N PHE A 29 17.05 5.04 1.65
CA PHE A 29 16.80 5.27 3.08
C PHE A 29 18.02 5.81 3.86
N ASN A 30 18.97 6.45 3.22
CA ASN A 30 20.18 7.00 3.83
C ASN A 30 20.37 8.51 3.58
N TYR A 31 19.32 9.30 3.70
CA TYR A 31 19.41 10.75 3.56
C TYR A 31 19.96 11.41 4.85
N GLN A 32 20.56 12.57 4.68
CA GLN A 32 21.13 13.32 5.80
C GLN A 32 20.02 14.06 6.58
N SER A 33 20.18 14.16 7.91
CA SER A 33 19.24 14.89 8.78
C SER A 33 18.99 16.34 8.36
N LEU A 34 20.04 17.01 7.89
CA LEU A 34 19.96 18.38 7.35
C LEU A 34 19.02 18.50 6.14
N LEU A 35 18.95 17.47 5.29
CA LEU A 35 18.02 17.47 4.16
C LEU A 35 16.58 17.34 4.64
N ALA A 36 16.34 16.52 5.67
CA ALA A 36 15.03 16.36 6.27
C ALA A 36 14.53 17.66 6.91
N GLU A 37 15.40 18.39 7.62
CA GLU A 37 15.09 19.67 8.22
C GLU A 37 14.79 20.74 7.14
N ALA A 38 15.65 20.87 6.13
CA ALA A 38 15.46 21.84 5.04
C ALA A 38 14.20 21.58 4.21
N LEU A 39 13.84 20.29 4.00
CA LEU A 39 12.59 19.92 3.35
C LEU A 39 11.39 20.22 4.25
N GLY A 40 11.48 19.96 5.55
CA GLY A 40 10.45 20.28 6.53
C GLY A 40 10.10 21.77 6.55
N GLU A 41 11.10 22.63 6.57
CA GLU A 41 10.93 24.10 6.50
C GLU A 41 10.26 24.52 5.19
N LYS A 42 10.77 24.07 4.04
CA LYS A 42 10.20 24.42 2.73
C LYS A 42 8.76 23.92 2.55
N LEU A 43 8.44 22.76 3.11
CA LEU A 43 7.09 22.18 3.01
C LEU A 43 6.12 22.84 3.99
N ALA A 44 6.59 23.29 5.16
CA ALA A 44 5.77 24.05 6.11
C ALA A 44 5.25 25.36 5.49
N ASP A 45 6.06 26.02 4.67
CA ASP A 45 5.70 27.27 4.00
C ASP A 45 4.93 27.08 2.69
N ALA A 46 4.82 25.84 2.20
CA ALA A 46 4.17 25.54 0.93
C ALA A 46 2.66 25.22 1.10
N ALA A 47 1.88 26.16 1.63
CA ALA A 47 0.45 26.00 1.88
C ALA A 47 -0.34 25.50 0.65
N GLN A 48 0.01 25.97 -0.55
CA GLN A 48 -0.63 25.54 -1.78
C GLN A 48 -0.35 24.07 -2.11
N LEU A 49 0.87 23.59 -1.87
CA LEU A 49 1.23 22.17 -2.05
C LEU A 49 0.48 21.29 -1.05
N GLN A 50 0.37 21.73 0.21
CA GLN A 50 -0.38 21.04 1.24
C GLN A 50 -1.87 20.91 0.86
N GLN A 51 -2.50 21.99 0.41
CA GLN A 51 -3.91 21.95 -0.05
C GLN A 51 -4.14 21.00 -1.21
N VAL A 52 -3.24 20.99 -2.20
CA VAL A 52 -3.32 20.07 -3.34
C VAL A 52 -3.17 18.62 -2.88
N ALA A 53 -2.22 18.33 -2.00
CA ALA A 53 -2.00 16.99 -1.48
C ALA A 53 -3.17 16.51 -0.61
N GLU A 54 -3.79 17.40 0.18
CA GLU A 54 -4.99 17.10 0.95
C GLU A 54 -6.19 16.77 0.05
N ALA A 55 -6.46 17.63 -0.92
CA ALA A 55 -7.55 17.43 -1.87
C ALA A 55 -7.36 16.13 -2.67
N ASP A 56 -6.11 15.80 -3.03
CA ASP A 56 -5.81 14.56 -3.72
C ASP A 56 -6.01 13.34 -2.80
N ALA A 57 -5.53 13.36 -1.57
CA ALA A 57 -5.68 12.26 -0.62
C ALA A 57 -7.15 11.92 -0.35
N ASP A 58 -8.02 12.93 -0.24
CA ASP A 58 -9.44 12.77 0.06
C ASP A 58 -10.31 12.54 -1.17
N SER A 59 -9.79 12.72 -2.38
CA SER A 59 -10.61 12.61 -3.59
C SER A 59 -11.24 11.22 -3.71
N PRO A 60 -12.56 11.14 -3.98
CA PRO A 60 -13.22 9.86 -4.20
C PRO A 60 -12.65 9.17 -5.44
N ILE A 61 -12.58 7.86 -5.39
CA ILE A 61 -12.06 7.02 -6.46
C ILE A 61 -13.17 6.10 -6.95
N VAL A 62 -13.32 6.04 -8.27
CA VAL A 62 -14.13 5.04 -8.96
C VAL A 62 -13.20 3.90 -9.40
N VAL A 63 -13.73 2.69 -9.47
CA VAL A 63 -12.97 1.52 -9.98
C VAL A 63 -12.53 1.82 -11.42
N PRO A 64 -11.22 1.82 -11.71
CA PRO A 64 -10.74 2.09 -13.06
C PRO A 64 -11.13 0.97 -14.02
N GLU A 65 -11.55 1.33 -15.21
CA GLU A 65 -11.72 0.40 -16.32
C GLU A 65 -10.39 0.08 -16.96
N VAL A 66 -10.16 -1.18 -17.28
CA VAL A 66 -8.95 -1.67 -17.95
C VAL A 66 -9.35 -2.65 -19.04
N ASP A 67 -8.65 -2.62 -20.17
CA ASP A 67 -8.93 -3.51 -21.31
C ASP A 67 -8.65 -4.97 -20.99
N ASP A 68 -7.57 -5.25 -20.26
CA ASP A 68 -7.20 -6.57 -19.78
C ASP A 68 -6.83 -6.51 -18.30
N ILE A 69 -7.73 -7.01 -17.46
CA ILE A 69 -7.51 -7.01 -16.01
C ILE A 69 -6.38 -7.96 -15.59
N LEU A 70 -6.07 -8.99 -16.36
CA LEU A 70 -4.96 -9.91 -16.03
C LEU A 70 -3.60 -9.31 -16.35
N ALA A 71 -3.52 -8.38 -17.29
CA ALA A 71 -2.29 -7.67 -17.65
C ALA A 71 -1.85 -6.63 -16.60
N VAL A 72 -2.64 -6.40 -15.55
CA VAL A 72 -2.25 -5.49 -14.45
C VAL A 72 -1.23 -6.11 -13.50
N LEU A 73 -1.06 -7.43 -13.52
CA LEU A 73 -0.09 -8.12 -12.66
C LEU A 73 1.33 -7.67 -12.99
N SER A 74 2.08 -7.36 -11.98
CA SER A 74 3.48 -6.91 -12.05
C SER A 74 4.31 -7.58 -10.97
N ASP A 75 5.62 -7.54 -11.12
CA ASP A 75 6.51 -7.98 -10.05
C ASP A 75 6.50 -6.98 -8.88
N PRO A 76 6.64 -7.46 -7.64
CA PRO A 76 6.84 -6.58 -6.50
C PRO A 76 8.13 -5.77 -6.66
N PRO A 77 8.18 -4.54 -6.14
CA PRO A 77 9.37 -3.72 -6.22
C PRO A 77 10.57 -4.43 -5.57
N SER A 78 11.65 -4.57 -6.32
CA SER A 78 12.89 -5.12 -5.79
C SER A 78 13.53 -4.12 -4.85
N ARG A 79 13.49 -4.37 -3.54
CA ARG A 79 14.35 -3.65 -2.60
C ARG A 79 15.73 -4.32 -2.61
N PRO A 80 16.82 -3.56 -2.80
CA PRO A 80 18.12 -4.08 -2.46
C PRO A 80 18.08 -4.49 -0.98
N ARG A 81 18.45 -5.74 -0.66
CA ARG A 81 18.78 -6.10 0.71
C ARG A 81 19.96 -5.22 1.09
N GLU A 82 19.71 -4.16 1.85
CA GLU A 82 20.82 -3.54 2.57
C GLU A 82 21.33 -4.57 3.57
N PRO A 83 22.66 -4.81 3.61
CA PRO A 83 23.25 -5.60 4.69
C PRO A 83 22.87 -4.92 6.01
N ASP A 84 22.61 -5.72 7.06
CA ASP A 84 22.21 -5.37 8.42
C ASP A 84 23.12 -4.32 9.12
N ARG A 85 23.43 -3.24 8.47
CA ARG A 85 23.87 -2.01 9.10
C ARG A 85 22.63 -1.24 9.49
N ILE A 86 21.95 -1.76 10.46
CA ILE A 86 21.10 -0.98 11.32
C ILE A 86 22.03 -0.07 12.11
N ALA A 87 22.44 0.97 11.47
CA ALA A 87 22.57 2.18 12.24
C ALA A 87 21.17 2.42 12.78
N GLU A 88 21.02 2.46 14.09
CA GLU A 88 20.04 3.27 14.80
C GLU A 88 20.26 4.74 14.41
N THR A 89 20.23 5.01 13.14
CA THR A 89 20.12 6.37 12.64
C THR A 89 18.71 6.74 13.00
N ARG A 90 18.57 7.42 14.13
CA ARG A 90 17.33 8.11 14.52
C ARG A 90 16.85 8.82 13.28
N ARG A 91 15.86 8.24 12.61
CA ARG A 91 15.14 8.94 11.56
C ARG A 91 14.55 10.16 12.22
N ILE A 92 15.03 11.33 11.87
CA ILE A 92 14.45 12.57 12.34
C ILE A 92 13.14 12.68 11.57
N PRO A 93 11.99 12.52 12.22
CA PRO A 93 10.72 12.62 11.51
C PRO A 93 10.57 14.05 11.04
N ILE A 94 10.40 14.25 9.74
CA ILE A 94 9.94 15.54 9.23
C ILE A 94 8.52 15.69 9.75
N ARG A 95 8.33 16.65 10.66
CA ARG A 95 7.00 16.93 11.23
C ARG A 95 6.23 17.80 10.26
N LEU A 96 5.47 17.16 9.39
CA LEU A 96 4.42 17.84 8.65
C LEU A 96 3.15 17.90 9.48
N ALA A 97 2.36 18.92 9.24
CA ALA A 97 1.05 19.08 9.88
C ALA A 97 0.10 17.91 9.54
N THR A 98 0.28 17.31 8.37
CA THR A 98 -0.58 16.23 7.86
C THR A 98 0.26 15.10 7.28
N ASN A 99 -0.02 13.85 7.70
CA ASN A 99 0.52 12.65 7.06
C ASN A 99 -0.42 12.23 5.92
N TYR A 100 -0.07 12.57 4.68
CA TYR A 100 -0.91 12.31 3.51
C TYR A 100 -1.04 10.83 3.18
N ILE A 101 -0.02 10.01 3.47
CA ILE A 101 -0.08 8.56 3.30
C ILE A 101 -1.12 7.96 4.26
N GLU A 102 -1.12 8.41 5.52
CA GLU A 102 -2.10 7.97 6.51
C GLU A 102 -3.52 8.46 6.15
N ARG A 103 -3.63 9.68 5.64
CA ARG A 103 -4.91 10.25 5.19
C ARG A 103 -5.47 9.48 3.99
N GLU A 104 -4.64 9.15 3.01
CA GLU A 104 -5.03 8.29 1.89
C GLU A 104 -5.47 6.90 2.37
N ALA A 105 -4.73 6.28 3.29
CA ALA A 105 -5.07 4.97 3.84
C ALA A 105 -6.44 4.94 4.56
N ARG A 106 -6.91 6.08 5.03
CA ARG A 106 -8.25 6.26 5.62
C ARG A 106 -9.34 6.54 4.59
N ASN A 107 -9.00 6.72 3.32
CA ASN A 107 -9.97 6.98 2.25
C ASN A 107 -10.76 5.71 1.92
N ARG A 108 -11.97 5.62 2.48
CA ARG A 108 -12.85 4.44 2.32
C ARG A 108 -13.25 4.18 0.88
N SER A 109 -13.38 5.23 0.04
CA SER A 109 -13.74 5.05 -1.36
C SER A 109 -12.60 4.39 -2.14
N LEU A 110 -11.35 4.73 -1.83
CA LEU A 110 -10.17 4.11 -2.42
C LEU A 110 -10.05 2.63 -2.00
N GLY A 111 -10.24 2.33 -0.72
CA GLY A 111 -10.25 0.96 -0.20
C GLY A 111 -11.32 0.11 -0.89
N ALA A 112 -12.58 0.58 -0.88
CA ALA A 112 -13.69 -0.15 -1.49
C ALA A 112 -13.53 -0.35 -3.01
N ALA A 113 -12.97 0.63 -3.73
CA ALA A 113 -12.69 0.51 -5.16
C ALA A 113 -11.58 -0.53 -5.41
N GLY A 114 -10.55 -0.56 -4.57
CA GLY A 114 -9.48 -1.55 -4.65
C GLY A 114 -9.95 -2.97 -4.38
N GLU A 115 -10.75 -3.17 -3.32
CA GLU A 115 -11.35 -4.48 -3.03
C GLU A 115 -12.20 -4.99 -4.20
N LEU A 116 -13.03 -4.13 -4.79
CA LEU A 116 -13.86 -4.51 -5.95
C LEU A 116 -13.00 -4.84 -7.18
N PHE A 117 -11.94 -4.09 -7.41
CA PHE A 117 -10.98 -4.37 -8.48
C PHE A 117 -10.29 -5.72 -8.27
N ALA A 118 -9.82 -6.01 -7.04
CA ALA A 118 -9.20 -7.28 -6.69
C ALA A 118 -10.17 -8.47 -6.83
N LEU A 119 -11.44 -8.30 -6.46
CA LEU A 119 -12.51 -9.29 -6.70
C LEU A 119 -12.67 -9.60 -8.19
N ASN A 120 -12.72 -8.57 -9.04
CA ASN A 120 -12.86 -8.74 -10.49
C ASN A 120 -11.61 -9.42 -11.07
N TYR A 121 -10.41 -9.04 -10.59
CA TYR A 121 -9.16 -9.69 -10.98
C TYR A 121 -9.19 -11.19 -10.62
N GLU A 122 -9.55 -11.56 -9.41
CA GLU A 122 -9.60 -12.95 -8.96
C GLU A 122 -10.62 -13.79 -9.76
N ARG A 123 -11.80 -13.23 -10.05
CA ARG A 123 -12.79 -13.88 -10.91
C ARG A 123 -12.24 -14.13 -12.32
N ALA A 124 -11.64 -13.11 -12.94
CA ALA A 124 -11.04 -13.22 -14.26
C ALA A 124 -9.91 -14.27 -14.26
N ARG A 125 -9.05 -14.27 -13.23
CA ARG A 125 -7.94 -15.21 -13.06
C ARG A 125 -8.43 -16.66 -13.00
N LEU A 126 -9.45 -16.93 -12.19
CA LEU A 126 -10.01 -18.27 -12.06
C LEU A 126 -10.76 -18.73 -13.31
N ILE A 127 -11.54 -17.85 -13.94
CA ILE A 127 -12.22 -18.15 -15.21
C ILE A 127 -11.18 -18.43 -16.30
N HIS A 128 -10.13 -17.60 -16.42
CA HIS A 128 -9.04 -17.83 -17.37
C HIS A 128 -8.33 -19.16 -17.13
N GLY A 129 -8.22 -19.59 -15.86
CA GLY A 129 -7.70 -20.89 -15.46
C GLY A 129 -8.70 -22.06 -15.59
N GLY A 130 -9.87 -21.87 -16.19
CA GLY A 130 -10.90 -22.91 -16.35
C GLY A 130 -11.59 -23.31 -15.04
N GLN A 131 -11.61 -22.42 -14.06
CA GLN A 131 -12.12 -22.68 -12.70
C GLN A 131 -13.38 -21.85 -12.39
N GLU A 132 -14.37 -21.83 -13.27
CA GLU A 132 -15.61 -21.04 -13.14
C GLU A 132 -16.37 -21.37 -11.85
N ARG A 133 -16.33 -22.62 -11.41
CA ARG A 133 -16.98 -23.05 -10.15
C ARG A 133 -16.31 -22.41 -8.93
N LEU A 134 -14.99 -22.28 -8.94
CA LEU A 134 -14.26 -21.60 -7.87
C LEU A 134 -14.48 -20.08 -7.96
N ALA A 135 -14.50 -19.51 -9.15
CA ALA A 135 -14.80 -18.08 -9.36
C ALA A 135 -16.17 -17.68 -8.79
N ALA A 136 -17.17 -18.59 -8.89
CA ALA A 136 -18.50 -18.37 -8.31
C ALA A 136 -18.54 -18.45 -6.77
N ARG A 137 -17.50 -19.01 -6.13
CA ARG A 137 -17.39 -19.17 -4.68
C ARG A 137 -16.56 -18.05 -4.01
N ILE A 138 -15.97 -17.15 -4.78
CA ILE A 138 -15.23 -16.00 -4.22
C ILE A 138 -16.16 -15.20 -3.31
N GLU A 139 -15.70 -14.92 -2.09
CA GLU A 139 -16.44 -14.14 -1.09
C GLU A 139 -15.76 -12.81 -0.83
N HIS A 140 -16.52 -11.73 -0.83
CA HIS A 140 -16.09 -10.43 -0.34
C HIS A 140 -16.22 -10.41 1.19
N THR A 141 -15.23 -10.95 1.87
CA THR A 141 -15.27 -11.26 3.30
C THR A 141 -15.47 -10.02 4.17
N SER A 142 -14.79 -8.92 3.84
CA SER A 142 -14.95 -7.64 4.56
C SER A 142 -16.39 -7.14 4.55
N LYS A 143 -17.18 -7.41 3.50
CA LYS A 143 -18.61 -7.04 3.41
C LYS A 143 -19.53 -8.03 4.11
N VAL A 144 -19.19 -9.32 4.11
CA VAL A 144 -20.04 -10.39 4.65
C VAL A 144 -19.79 -10.62 6.14
N ARG A 145 -18.51 -10.60 6.56
CA ARG A 145 -18.07 -10.96 7.91
C ARG A 145 -17.52 -9.76 8.70
N GLY A 146 -17.26 -8.62 8.02
CA GLY A 146 -16.64 -7.44 8.62
C GLY A 146 -15.12 -7.59 8.82
N ASP A 147 -14.50 -6.55 9.41
CA ASP A 147 -13.05 -6.41 9.54
C ASP A 147 -12.38 -7.41 10.50
N PHE A 148 -13.16 -8.22 11.21
CA PHE A 148 -12.65 -9.21 12.19
C PHE A 148 -11.98 -10.43 11.54
N ALA A 149 -12.26 -10.71 10.26
CA ALA A 149 -11.67 -11.83 9.56
C ALA A 149 -10.14 -11.70 9.38
N GLY A 150 -9.63 -10.46 9.32
CA GLY A 150 -8.21 -10.16 9.11
C GLY A 150 -7.76 -10.32 7.66
N TYR A 151 -8.71 -10.36 6.72
CA TYR A 151 -8.53 -10.30 5.27
C TYR A 151 -9.83 -9.85 4.58
N ASP A 152 -9.73 -9.33 3.36
CA ASP A 152 -10.84 -8.72 2.64
C ASP A 152 -11.60 -9.68 1.72
N ILE A 153 -10.91 -10.65 1.13
CA ILE A 153 -11.45 -11.54 0.11
C ILE A 153 -11.00 -12.98 0.37
N LEU A 154 -11.97 -13.90 0.36
CA LEU A 154 -11.71 -15.32 0.23
C LEU A 154 -11.77 -15.72 -1.24
N SER A 155 -10.66 -16.20 -1.79
CA SER A 155 -10.55 -16.75 -3.13
C SER A 155 -9.89 -18.13 -3.10
N PHE A 156 -9.47 -18.62 -4.26
CA PHE A 156 -8.89 -19.97 -4.42
C PHE A 156 -7.74 -19.92 -5.43
N ASP A 157 -6.81 -20.84 -5.32
CA ASP A 157 -5.91 -21.15 -6.42
C ASP A 157 -6.58 -22.12 -7.42
N VAL A 158 -5.88 -22.46 -8.49
CA VAL A 158 -6.43 -23.39 -9.52
C VAL A 158 -6.58 -24.82 -9.02
N SER A 159 -5.92 -25.20 -7.93
CA SER A 159 -6.06 -26.51 -7.28
C SER A 159 -7.27 -26.58 -6.35
N GLY A 160 -7.86 -25.44 -6.01
CA GLY A 160 -8.96 -25.30 -5.06
C GLY A 160 -8.52 -24.99 -3.63
N ALA A 161 -7.23 -24.81 -3.36
CA ALA A 161 -6.76 -24.34 -2.07
C ALA A 161 -7.19 -22.88 -1.85
N GLU A 162 -7.51 -22.52 -0.61
CA GLU A 162 -7.97 -21.19 -0.26
C GLU A 162 -6.87 -20.14 -0.42
N ARG A 163 -7.27 -18.93 -0.77
CA ARG A 163 -6.45 -17.71 -0.80
C ARG A 163 -7.14 -16.64 0.02
N LEU A 164 -6.54 -16.30 1.14
CA LEU A 164 -7.00 -15.22 2.03
C LEU A 164 -6.30 -13.94 1.58
N ILE A 165 -7.02 -13.01 1.02
CA ILE A 165 -6.46 -11.84 0.35
C ILE A 165 -6.79 -10.59 1.14
N GLU A 166 -5.75 -9.90 1.58
CA GLU A 166 -5.80 -8.54 2.10
C GLU A 166 -5.48 -7.56 0.98
N VAL A 167 -6.28 -6.52 0.80
CA VAL A 167 -6.16 -5.56 -0.31
C VAL A 167 -5.65 -4.23 0.21
N LYS A 168 -4.51 -3.77 -0.29
CA LYS A 168 -3.93 -2.48 0.05
C LYS A 168 -3.78 -1.63 -1.22
N THR A 169 -4.53 -0.55 -1.31
CA THR A 169 -4.63 0.28 -2.50
C THR A 169 -3.97 1.63 -2.30
N THR A 170 -3.27 2.12 -3.31
CA THR A 170 -2.76 3.50 -3.36
C THR A 170 -2.88 4.08 -4.76
N LYS A 171 -3.12 5.37 -4.85
CA LYS A 171 -3.08 6.14 -6.11
C LYS A 171 -1.65 6.33 -6.62
N TYR A 172 -0.67 6.14 -5.76
CA TYR A 172 0.73 6.42 -5.97
C TYR A 172 1.52 5.19 -6.45
N GLY A 173 2.84 5.27 -6.48
CA GLY A 173 3.71 4.20 -6.98
C GLY A 173 3.80 2.97 -6.05
N ALA A 174 4.38 1.90 -6.58
CA ALA A 174 4.53 0.60 -5.92
C ALA A 174 5.28 0.65 -4.57
N GLU A 175 6.20 1.61 -4.44
CA GLU A 175 7.05 1.77 -3.25
C GLU A 175 6.34 2.47 -2.08
N THR A 176 5.12 3.00 -2.29
CA THR A 176 4.38 3.71 -1.24
C THR A 176 4.10 2.78 -0.07
N PRO A 177 4.46 3.15 1.17
CA PRO A 177 4.14 2.37 2.35
C PRO A 177 2.63 2.16 2.52
N PHE A 178 2.26 1.12 3.24
CA PHE A 178 0.86 0.85 3.57
C PHE A 178 0.73 0.46 5.05
N PHE A 179 -0.44 0.74 5.60
CA PHE A 179 -0.75 0.41 6.99
C PHE A 179 -1.36 -0.98 7.10
N VAL A 180 -0.98 -1.69 8.15
CA VAL A 180 -1.56 -2.98 8.52
C VAL A 180 -1.99 -2.96 9.98
N SER A 181 -3.11 -3.56 10.28
CA SER A 181 -3.60 -3.74 11.63
C SER A 181 -2.91 -4.93 12.32
N ARG A 182 -2.99 -4.97 13.66
CA ARG A 182 -2.53 -6.12 14.44
C ARG A 182 -3.28 -7.40 14.01
N ASN A 183 -4.58 -7.30 13.72
CA ASN A 183 -5.39 -8.44 13.31
C ASN A 183 -4.92 -9.02 11.97
N GLU A 184 -4.66 -8.20 10.96
CA GLU A 184 -4.12 -8.62 9.67
C GLU A 184 -2.74 -9.28 9.83
N VAL A 185 -1.83 -8.70 10.63
CA VAL A 185 -0.52 -9.30 10.89
C VAL A 185 -0.68 -10.66 11.56
N SER A 186 -1.46 -10.77 12.64
CA SER A 186 -1.67 -12.04 13.36
C SER A 186 -2.35 -13.09 12.49
N THR A 187 -3.31 -12.69 11.64
CA THR A 187 -3.97 -13.62 10.71
C THR A 187 -3.00 -14.10 9.64
N SER A 188 -2.16 -13.20 9.09
CA SER A 188 -1.14 -13.58 8.10
C SER A 188 -0.09 -14.56 8.66
N GLU A 189 0.22 -14.47 9.95
CA GLU A 189 1.14 -15.39 10.62
C GLU A 189 0.51 -16.77 10.83
N ARG A 190 -0.75 -16.80 11.28
CA ARG A 190 -1.48 -18.04 11.51
C ARG A 190 -1.80 -18.79 10.23
N GLU A 191 -2.13 -18.07 9.16
CA GLU A 191 -2.58 -18.62 7.87
C GLU A 191 -1.54 -18.42 6.76
N ALA A 192 -0.24 -18.39 7.09
CA ALA A 192 0.84 -17.98 6.20
C ALA A 192 0.87 -18.77 4.86
N GLY A 193 0.42 -20.02 4.86
CA GLY A 193 0.35 -20.85 3.63
C GLY A 193 -0.72 -20.40 2.63
N PHE A 194 -1.68 -19.61 3.07
CA PHE A 194 -2.86 -19.21 2.29
C PHE A 194 -3.02 -17.70 2.20
N TYR A 195 -2.23 -16.93 2.94
CA TYR A 195 -2.37 -15.48 3.06
C TYR A 195 -1.60 -14.72 1.97
N HIS A 196 -2.28 -13.75 1.38
CA HIS A 196 -1.75 -12.90 0.32
C HIS A 196 -2.12 -11.44 0.57
N VAL A 197 -1.16 -10.54 0.46
CA VAL A 197 -1.43 -9.11 0.33
C VAL A 197 -1.44 -8.75 -1.14
N TYR A 198 -2.56 -8.22 -1.62
CA TYR A 198 -2.70 -7.64 -2.95
C TYR A 198 -2.43 -6.14 -2.88
N ARG A 199 -1.28 -5.74 -3.41
CA ARG A 199 -0.91 -4.33 -3.46
C ARG A 199 -1.28 -3.72 -4.80
N LEU A 200 -2.37 -2.95 -4.81
CA LEU A 200 -2.80 -2.14 -5.94
C LEU A 200 -2.10 -0.78 -5.86
N HIS A 201 -1.47 -0.35 -6.94
CA HIS A 201 -0.76 0.92 -7.04
C HIS A 201 -1.03 1.62 -8.37
N SER A 202 -0.68 2.90 -8.48
CA SER A 202 -0.99 3.75 -9.64
C SER A 202 -2.48 3.71 -10.02
N PHE A 203 -3.33 3.50 -9.02
CA PHE A 203 -4.70 3.00 -9.17
C PHE A 203 -5.62 3.93 -9.96
N ARG A 204 -5.32 5.23 -10.01
CA ARG A 204 -6.14 6.20 -10.74
C ARG A 204 -5.92 6.18 -12.26
N GLN A 205 -4.68 6.02 -12.70
CA GLN A 205 -4.29 6.23 -14.10
C GLN A 205 -3.98 4.95 -14.86
N SER A 206 -3.22 4.07 -14.23
CA SER A 206 -2.77 2.82 -14.83
C SER A 206 -2.62 1.79 -13.71
N PRO A 207 -3.73 1.20 -13.26
CA PRO A 207 -3.70 0.29 -12.11
C PRO A 207 -2.76 -0.88 -12.38
N LYS A 208 -1.92 -1.16 -11.37
CA LYS A 208 -1.03 -2.31 -11.35
C LYS A 208 -1.24 -3.04 -10.03
N LEU A 209 -1.00 -4.34 -10.07
CA LEU A 209 -1.13 -5.24 -8.94
C LEU A 209 0.16 -6.03 -8.77
N PHE A 210 0.68 -6.11 -7.55
CA PHE A 210 1.62 -7.17 -7.18
C PHE A 210 1.14 -7.90 -5.92
N THR A 211 1.65 -9.10 -5.72
CA THR A 211 1.27 -9.94 -4.60
C THR A 211 2.44 -10.18 -3.66
N ILE A 212 2.16 -10.16 -2.36
CA ILE A 212 3.07 -10.59 -1.30
C ILE A 212 2.42 -11.81 -0.65
N SER A 213 3.09 -12.96 -0.68
CA SER A 213 2.56 -14.21 -0.12
C SER A 213 3.20 -14.53 1.22
N GLY A 214 2.42 -15.12 2.12
CA GLY A 214 2.89 -15.54 3.45
C GLY A 214 2.67 -14.50 4.54
N ALA A 215 3.34 -14.71 5.68
CA ALA A 215 3.23 -13.79 6.81
C ALA A 215 3.77 -12.39 6.47
N ILE A 216 3.00 -11.36 6.80
CA ILE A 216 3.37 -9.96 6.54
C ILE A 216 4.69 -9.63 7.27
N SER A 217 4.89 -10.13 8.49
CA SER A 217 6.09 -9.88 9.31
C SER A 217 7.39 -10.45 8.70
N THR A 218 7.31 -11.46 7.83
CA THR A 218 8.48 -12.03 7.14
C THR A 218 8.74 -11.39 5.79
N SER A 219 7.70 -10.87 5.15
CA SER A 219 7.77 -10.33 3.79
C SER A 219 7.89 -8.80 3.75
N CYS A 220 7.53 -8.12 4.86
CA CYS A 220 7.55 -6.67 4.99
C CYS A 220 8.34 -6.24 6.23
N GLN A 221 9.02 -5.09 6.14
CA GLN A 221 9.56 -4.43 7.32
C GLN A 221 8.43 -3.69 8.05
N LEU A 222 8.10 -4.11 9.26
CA LEU A 222 7.08 -3.48 10.07
C LEU A 222 7.68 -2.42 11.00
N SER A 223 6.98 -1.29 11.14
CA SER A 223 7.28 -0.24 12.12
C SER A 223 6.00 0.17 12.84
N PRO A 224 6.01 0.35 14.17
CA PRO A 224 4.81 0.81 14.90
C PRO A 224 4.37 2.18 14.42
N ALA A 225 3.07 2.31 14.07
CA ALA A 225 2.47 3.58 13.64
C ALA A 225 1.52 4.17 14.69
N SER A 226 0.94 3.33 15.55
CA SER A 226 0.04 3.75 16.63
C SER A 226 0.13 2.82 17.85
N PHE A 227 -0.27 3.33 19.01
CA PHE A 227 -0.31 2.59 20.28
C PHE A 227 -1.66 2.83 20.98
N LEU A 228 -2.23 1.78 21.58
CA LEU A 228 -3.33 1.90 22.51
C LEU A 228 -2.77 2.09 23.91
N ALA A 229 -3.12 3.20 24.55
CA ALA A 229 -2.74 3.49 25.94
C ALA A 229 -3.93 3.34 26.87
N LEU A 230 -3.73 2.68 28.01
CA LEU A 230 -4.69 2.60 29.10
C LEU A 230 -4.13 3.39 30.29
N PRO A 231 -4.93 4.27 30.94
CA PRO A 231 -4.50 4.94 32.16
C PRO A 231 -4.26 3.90 33.26
N ARG A 232 -3.25 4.17 34.08
CA ARG A 232 -2.92 3.36 35.28
C ARG A 232 -3.67 3.84 36.47
#